data_51809ef99f14e2265d60fee10b7b142a
#
_entry.id   51809ef99f14e2265d60fee10b7b142a
#
_cell.length_a   1.000
_cell.length_b   1.000
_cell.length_c   1.000
_cell.angle_alpha   90.00
_cell.angle_beta   90.00
_cell.angle_gamma   90.00
#
_symmetry.space_group_name_H-M   'P 1'
#
loop_
_entity.id
_entity.type
_entity.pdbx_description
1 polymer ?
#
loop_
_entity_poly.entity_id
_entity_poly.type
_entity_poly.pdbx_seq_one_letter_code
_entity_poly.pdbx_strand_id
1 'polypeptide(L)'
;MHKLVLGSGAIFFEHESDPIIDPIFDLMDRDRPRRMVYLPTAGHDDRDYEDAVNDYCYRHGFAHSVSLYLTDETLSDAYIRETILSASVIYAGGGNLKFLLDTWRRRGADRYLRQAYDNGTVIAGQSSGAMCWCAHGYDNCGRDGRFMFLDALGFIPYVMCPHFEDWPEFLENVKLQEYDAIGIDNDIALVLTDGEYAVLDNGLNPRHSAYYMPAEEDWAVHDIVKERYPIRFRQ
;
A
#
# COMPACT_ATOMS: atom_id res chain seq x y z
N MET A 1 -5.07 17.22 -1.55
CA MET A 1 -3.74 16.70 -1.21
C MET A 1 -3.83 15.19 -1.18
N HIS A 2 -3.12 14.53 -2.08
CA HIS A 2 -3.06 13.07 -2.14
C HIS A 2 -2.07 12.56 -1.08
N LYS A 3 -2.40 11.45 -0.43
CA LYS A 3 -1.61 10.87 0.64
C LYS A 3 -1.59 9.36 0.48
N LEU A 4 -0.42 8.81 0.20
CA LEU A 4 -0.23 7.39 -0.06
C LEU A 4 0.91 6.85 0.81
N VAL A 5 0.72 5.69 1.42
CA VAL A 5 1.76 5.02 2.21
C VAL A 5 1.95 3.60 1.69
N LEU A 6 3.16 3.33 1.21
CA LEU A 6 3.57 2.06 0.64
C LEU A 6 4.47 1.34 1.64
N GLY A 7 3.92 0.37 2.36
CA GLY A 7 4.68 -0.49 3.27
C GLY A 7 5.17 -1.76 2.57
N SER A 8 6.31 -2.28 3.02
CA SER A 8 6.78 -3.60 2.64
C SER A 8 6.28 -4.67 3.62
N GLY A 9 7.13 -5.62 4.02
CA GLY A 9 6.78 -6.66 4.99
C GLY A 9 7.09 -6.22 6.41
N ALA A 10 6.10 -6.26 7.28
CA ALA A 10 6.24 -6.16 8.73
C ALA A 10 4.97 -6.69 9.39
N ILE A 11 5.05 -7.00 10.67
CA ILE A 11 3.89 -7.33 11.48
C ILE A 11 3.38 -6.02 12.08
N PHE A 12 2.34 -5.47 11.47
CA PHE A 12 1.71 -4.23 11.91
C PHE A 12 0.59 -4.51 12.92
N PHE A 13 0.26 -3.50 13.72
CA PHE A 13 -0.84 -3.50 14.69
C PHE A 13 -0.66 -4.37 15.94
N GLU A 14 0.46 -5.06 16.15
CA GLU A 14 0.67 -5.94 17.31
C GLU A 14 1.18 -5.20 18.57
N HIS A 15 1.77 -4.02 18.42
CA HIS A 15 2.35 -3.24 19.52
C HIS A 15 1.47 -2.06 19.95
N GLU A 16 1.76 -1.46 21.11
CA GLU A 16 1.04 -0.25 21.58
C GLU A 16 1.25 0.97 20.68
N SER A 17 2.43 1.08 20.06
CA SER A 17 2.75 2.07 19.05
C SER A 17 3.54 1.41 17.93
N ASP A 18 3.37 1.89 16.72
CA ASP A 18 4.04 1.40 15.54
C ASP A 18 4.63 2.58 14.75
N PRO A 19 5.96 2.64 14.57
CA PRO A 19 6.63 3.74 13.88
C PRO A 19 6.19 3.94 12.42
N ILE A 20 5.50 2.97 11.83
CA ILE A 20 4.96 3.05 10.48
C ILE A 20 3.47 3.39 10.49
N ILE A 21 2.69 2.78 11.38
CA ILE A 21 1.23 2.97 11.41
C ILE A 21 0.83 4.30 12.06
N ASP A 22 1.49 4.70 13.17
CA ASP A 22 1.15 5.96 13.85
C ASP A 22 1.26 7.18 12.92
N PRO A 23 2.33 7.34 12.12
CA PRO A 23 2.40 8.43 11.15
C PRO A 23 1.31 8.41 10.08
N ILE A 24 0.78 7.24 9.70
CA ILE A 24 -0.35 7.14 8.77
C ILE A 24 -1.57 7.88 9.35
N PHE A 25 -1.81 7.73 10.65
CA PHE A 25 -2.92 8.40 11.31
C PHE A 25 -2.72 9.92 11.43
N ASP A 26 -1.47 10.37 11.52
CA ASP A 26 -1.14 11.81 11.55
C ASP A 26 -1.36 12.50 10.18
N LEU A 27 -1.37 11.72 9.09
CA LEU A 27 -1.67 12.23 7.76
C LEU A 27 -3.16 12.57 7.55
N MET A 28 -4.05 12.09 8.41
CA MET A 28 -5.49 12.34 8.27
C MET A 28 -5.83 13.83 8.36
N ASP A 29 -6.87 14.23 7.65
CA ASP A 29 -7.52 15.52 7.87
C ASP A 29 -8.19 15.54 9.26
N ARG A 30 -7.81 16.51 10.09
CA ARG A 30 -8.31 16.64 11.47
C ARG A 30 -9.79 16.98 11.55
N ASP A 31 -10.35 17.55 10.47
CA ASP A 31 -11.76 17.92 10.39
C ASP A 31 -12.65 16.73 9.96
N ARG A 32 -12.07 15.61 9.57
CA ARG A 32 -12.82 14.39 9.20
C ARG A 32 -12.97 13.44 10.41
N PRO A 33 -14.11 12.72 10.51
CA PRO A 33 -14.25 11.66 11.51
C PRO A 33 -13.13 10.62 11.37
N ARG A 34 -12.54 10.20 12.49
CA ARG A 34 -11.55 9.12 12.51
C ARG A 34 -12.23 7.79 12.19
N ARG A 35 -12.14 7.37 10.94
CA ARG A 35 -12.70 6.11 10.45
C ARG A 35 -11.68 5.39 9.56
N MET A 36 -11.28 4.21 9.98
CA MET A 36 -10.41 3.33 9.21
C MET A 36 -11.24 2.25 8.52
N VAL A 37 -10.92 1.98 7.27
CA VAL A 37 -11.40 0.82 6.52
C VAL A 37 -10.22 -0.09 6.23
N TYR A 38 -10.27 -1.31 6.75
CA TYR A 38 -9.30 -2.36 6.47
C TYR A 38 -9.79 -3.25 5.34
N LEU A 39 -8.90 -3.53 4.38
CA LEU A 39 -9.19 -4.35 3.20
C LEU A 39 -8.30 -5.60 3.21
N PRO A 40 -8.74 -6.73 3.81
CA PRO A 40 -7.96 -7.97 3.89
C PRO A 40 -7.99 -8.82 2.62
N THR A 41 -8.46 -8.28 1.50
CA THR A 41 -8.78 -9.05 0.28
C THR A 41 -7.60 -9.83 -0.28
N ALA A 42 -6.36 -9.29 -0.23
CA ALA A 42 -5.18 -10.00 -0.70
C ALA A 42 -4.92 -11.32 0.06
N GLY A 43 -5.28 -11.36 1.34
CA GLY A 43 -5.29 -12.54 2.21
C GLY A 43 -6.58 -13.34 2.16
N HIS A 44 -7.37 -13.23 1.09
CA HIS A 44 -8.67 -13.92 0.94
C HIS A 44 -9.72 -13.56 1.99
N ASP A 45 -9.67 -12.32 2.49
CA ASP A 45 -10.52 -11.80 3.56
C ASP A 45 -10.37 -12.61 4.87
N ASP A 46 -9.14 -13.08 5.14
CA ASP A 46 -8.79 -13.71 6.41
C ASP A 46 -9.03 -12.74 7.58
N ARG A 47 -9.55 -13.26 8.67
CA ARG A 47 -9.95 -12.49 9.85
C ARG A 47 -8.94 -12.48 10.97
N ASP A 48 -7.83 -13.18 10.83
CA ASP A 48 -6.84 -13.32 11.90
C ASP A 48 -6.30 -11.98 12.40
N TYR A 49 -6.24 -10.98 11.52
CA TYR A 49 -5.77 -9.62 11.86
C TYR A 49 -6.88 -8.65 12.26
N GLU A 50 -8.16 -9.02 12.16
CA GLU A 50 -9.27 -8.09 12.40
C GLU A 50 -9.25 -7.54 13.82
N ASP A 51 -9.06 -8.40 14.81
CA ASP A 51 -9.06 -8.01 16.22
C ASP A 51 -7.86 -7.10 16.54
N ALA A 52 -6.67 -7.39 15.98
CA ALA A 52 -5.48 -6.57 16.16
C ALA A 52 -5.68 -5.17 15.55
N VAL A 53 -6.22 -5.08 14.34
CA VAL A 53 -6.53 -3.80 13.67
C VAL A 53 -7.56 -3.00 14.46
N ASN A 54 -8.64 -3.64 14.91
CA ASN A 54 -9.71 -3.00 15.66
C ASN A 54 -9.19 -2.46 17.00
N ASP A 55 -8.42 -3.26 17.73
CA ASP A 55 -7.86 -2.88 19.02
C ASP A 55 -6.85 -1.74 18.88
N TYR A 56 -5.99 -1.80 17.87
CA TYR A 56 -5.05 -0.73 17.55
C TYR A 56 -5.78 0.58 17.22
N CYS A 57 -6.76 0.54 16.34
CA CYS A 57 -7.57 1.70 15.98
C CYS A 57 -8.29 2.29 17.20
N TYR A 58 -8.88 1.45 18.05
CA TYR A 58 -9.55 1.90 19.26
C TYR A 58 -8.60 2.64 20.22
N ARG A 59 -7.40 2.10 20.46
CA ARG A 59 -6.36 2.74 21.29
C ARG A 59 -5.90 4.09 20.73
N HIS A 60 -5.96 4.28 19.42
CA HIS A 60 -5.60 5.51 18.73
C HIS A 60 -6.78 6.46 18.47
N GLY A 61 -7.90 6.25 19.15
CA GLY A 61 -9.04 7.16 19.14
C GLY A 61 -9.91 7.08 17.89
N PHE A 62 -9.90 5.96 17.18
CA PHE A 62 -10.87 5.69 16.15
C PHE A 62 -12.15 5.14 16.78
N ALA A 63 -13.26 5.83 16.61
CA ALA A 63 -14.55 5.35 17.10
C ALA A 63 -15.01 4.08 16.35
N HIS A 64 -14.57 3.91 15.10
CA HIS A 64 -14.93 2.79 14.25
C HIS A 64 -13.78 2.43 13.31
N SER A 65 -13.35 1.18 13.33
CA SER A 65 -12.67 0.51 12.22
C SER A 65 -13.65 -0.48 11.58
N VAL A 66 -13.56 -0.65 10.29
CA VAL A 66 -14.42 -1.55 9.52
C VAL A 66 -13.54 -2.43 8.64
N SER A 67 -13.58 -3.73 8.86
CA SER A 67 -13.05 -4.71 7.90
C SER A 67 -14.07 -4.90 6.78
N LEU A 68 -13.69 -4.56 5.55
CA LEU A 68 -14.57 -4.69 4.38
C LEU A 68 -14.17 -5.93 3.58
N TYR A 69 -14.95 -6.98 3.71
CA TYR A 69 -14.75 -8.28 3.07
C TYR A 69 -15.33 -8.31 1.66
N LEU A 70 -14.51 -7.96 0.67
CA LEU A 70 -14.97 -7.84 -0.73
C LEU A 70 -15.21 -9.18 -1.44
N THR A 71 -14.82 -10.30 -0.81
CA THR A 71 -15.20 -11.64 -1.28
C THR A 71 -16.64 -12.02 -0.92
N ASP A 72 -17.24 -11.33 0.06
CA ASP A 72 -18.64 -11.53 0.43
C ASP A 72 -19.58 -10.94 -0.64
N GLU A 73 -20.14 -11.81 -1.46
CA GLU A 73 -21.04 -11.43 -2.55
C GLU A 73 -22.42 -10.92 -2.07
N THR A 74 -22.74 -11.06 -0.78
CA THR A 74 -24.00 -10.53 -0.21
C THR A 74 -23.93 -9.02 0.03
N LEU A 75 -22.73 -8.43 0.10
CA LEU A 75 -22.57 -6.98 0.25
C LEU A 75 -23.09 -6.25 -0.97
N SER A 76 -23.99 -5.29 -0.76
CA SER A 76 -24.49 -4.45 -1.84
C SER A 76 -23.43 -3.44 -2.32
N ASP A 77 -23.52 -3.03 -3.59
CA ASP A 77 -22.68 -1.98 -4.17
C ASP A 77 -22.79 -0.67 -3.37
N ALA A 78 -23.99 -0.32 -2.91
CA ALA A 78 -24.22 0.87 -2.09
C ALA A 78 -23.46 0.82 -0.76
N TYR A 79 -23.44 -0.34 -0.09
CA TYR A 79 -22.71 -0.53 1.16
C TYR A 79 -21.19 -0.42 0.95
N ILE A 80 -20.66 -1.06 -0.10
CA ILE A 80 -19.25 -0.99 -0.46
C ILE A 80 -18.85 0.47 -0.71
N ARG A 81 -19.62 1.16 -1.53
CA ARG A 81 -19.40 2.58 -1.86
C ARG A 81 -19.40 3.47 -0.61
N GLU A 82 -20.45 3.36 0.22
CA GLU A 82 -20.59 4.18 1.44
C GLU A 82 -19.43 3.91 2.41
N THR A 83 -19.07 2.66 2.62
CA THR A 83 -17.98 2.26 3.51
C THR A 83 -16.66 2.87 3.06
N ILE A 84 -16.28 2.70 1.79
CA ILE A 84 -15.04 3.23 1.23
C ILE A 84 -15.01 4.77 1.28
N LEU A 85 -16.08 5.43 0.84
CA LEU A 85 -16.09 6.91 0.74
C LEU A 85 -16.20 7.62 2.09
N SER A 86 -16.62 6.93 3.15
CA SER A 86 -16.65 7.49 4.51
C SER A 86 -15.33 7.36 5.26
N ALA A 87 -14.35 6.65 4.71
CA ALA A 87 -13.06 6.43 5.35
C ALA A 87 -12.21 7.70 5.42
N SER A 88 -11.49 7.87 6.53
CA SER A 88 -10.38 8.83 6.64
C SER A 88 -9.05 8.18 6.30
N VAL A 89 -8.95 6.87 6.55
CA VAL A 89 -7.82 6.01 6.19
C VAL A 89 -8.37 4.72 5.58
N ILE A 90 -7.76 4.28 4.49
CA ILE A 90 -7.98 2.96 3.91
C ILE A 90 -6.64 2.22 3.96
N TYR A 91 -6.64 1.03 4.55
CA TYR A 91 -5.46 0.20 4.66
C TYR A 91 -5.69 -1.15 3.99
N ALA A 92 -4.86 -1.48 2.99
CA ALA A 92 -4.90 -2.76 2.29
C ALA A 92 -3.86 -3.73 2.84
N GLY A 93 -4.29 -4.91 3.25
CA GLY A 93 -3.42 -5.98 3.71
C GLY A 93 -2.62 -6.66 2.60
N GLY A 94 -1.55 -7.36 2.99
CA GLY A 94 -0.73 -8.16 2.08
C GLY A 94 -1.38 -9.50 1.70
N GLY A 95 -0.76 -10.22 0.74
CA GLY A 95 -1.19 -11.53 0.27
C GLY A 95 -1.01 -11.73 -1.24
N ASN A 96 -2.07 -12.03 -1.98
CA ASN A 96 -2.05 -12.25 -3.42
C ASN A 96 -2.57 -11.03 -4.19
N LEU A 97 -1.68 -10.34 -4.89
CA LEU A 97 -2.01 -9.12 -5.64
C LEU A 97 -3.05 -9.36 -6.75
N LYS A 98 -2.89 -10.46 -7.48
CA LYS A 98 -3.82 -10.78 -8.57
C LYS A 98 -5.24 -11.01 -8.05
N PHE A 99 -5.37 -11.78 -6.98
CA PHE A 99 -6.67 -12.05 -6.36
C PHE A 99 -7.34 -10.78 -5.85
N LEU A 100 -6.57 -9.90 -5.20
CA LEU A 100 -7.01 -8.59 -4.75
C LEU A 100 -7.56 -7.76 -5.91
N LEU A 101 -6.78 -7.57 -6.97
CA LEU A 101 -7.15 -6.75 -8.12
C LEU A 101 -8.37 -7.29 -8.85
N ASP A 102 -8.42 -8.60 -9.10
CA ASP A 102 -9.55 -9.25 -9.76
C ASP A 102 -10.84 -9.10 -8.94
N THR A 103 -10.73 -9.25 -7.60
CA THR A 103 -11.88 -9.10 -6.70
C THR A 103 -12.36 -7.66 -6.66
N TRP A 104 -11.47 -6.69 -6.49
CA TRP A 104 -11.86 -5.27 -6.43
C TRP A 104 -12.49 -4.78 -7.73
N ARG A 105 -11.92 -5.15 -8.88
CA ARG A 105 -12.49 -4.82 -10.20
C ARG A 105 -13.86 -5.46 -10.40
N ARG A 106 -14.03 -6.73 -10.06
CA ARG A 106 -15.31 -7.45 -10.16
C ARG A 106 -16.37 -6.81 -9.26
N ARG A 107 -16.02 -6.35 -8.05
CA ARG A 107 -16.91 -5.69 -7.10
C ARG A 107 -17.09 -4.18 -7.37
N GLY A 108 -16.34 -3.61 -8.34
CA GLY A 108 -16.34 -2.18 -8.63
C GLY A 108 -15.77 -1.30 -7.52
N ALA A 109 -15.09 -1.88 -6.53
CA ALA A 109 -14.47 -1.17 -5.42
C ALA A 109 -13.31 -0.27 -5.87
N ASP A 110 -12.59 -0.66 -6.93
CA ASP A 110 -11.52 0.11 -7.56
C ASP A 110 -11.92 1.56 -7.87
N ARG A 111 -13.15 1.76 -8.36
CA ARG A 111 -13.70 3.10 -8.68
C ARG A 111 -13.93 3.93 -7.43
N TYR A 112 -14.43 3.32 -6.35
CA TYR A 112 -14.69 4.01 -5.08
C TYR A 112 -13.39 4.31 -4.34
N LEU A 113 -12.40 3.43 -4.42
CA LEU A 113 -11.05 3.63 -3.89
C LEU A 113 -10.37 4.80 -4.59
N ARG A 114 -10.46 4.88 -5.93
CA ARG A 114 -9.97 6.04 -6.68
C ARG A 114 -10.66 7.33 -6.26
N GLN A 115 -11.97 7.31 -6.12
CA GLN A 115 -12.72 8.48 -5.65
C GLN A 115 -12.33 8.89 -4.21
N ALA A 116 -12.10 7.92 -3.31
CA ALA A 116 -11.64 8.20 -1.95
C ALA A 116 -10.24 8.87 -1.96
N TYR A 117 -9.32 8.35 -2.77
CA TYR A 117 -7.99 8.92 -2.95
C TYR A 117 -8.05 10.36 -3.46
N ASP A 118 -8.83 10.60 -4.52
CA ASP A 118 -9.01 11.94 -5.11
C ASP A 118 -9.66 12.92 -4.11
N ASN A 119 -10.47 12.43 -3.17
CA ASN A 119 -11.07 13.20 -2.08
C ASN A 119 -10.14 13.41 -0.87
N GLY A 120 -8.88 12.95 -0.93
CA GLY A 120 -7.87 13.16 0.12
C GLY A 120 -7.95 12.18 1.30
N THR A 121 -8.64 11.04 1.14
CA THR A 121 -8.52 9.92 2.06
C THR A 121 -7.08 9.41 2.05
N VAL A 122 -6.51 9.12 3.21
CA VAL A 122 -5.19 8.50 3.30
C VAL A 122 -5.29 7.07 2.81
N ILE A 123 -4.52 6.75 1.79
CA ILE A 123 -4.45 5.39 1.23
C ILE A 123 -3.15 4.75 1.68
N ALA A 124 -3.24 3.59 2.29
CA ALA A 124 -2.08 2.87 2.79
C ALA A 124 -2.19 1.38 2.47
N GLY A 125 -1.09 0.68 2.60
CA GLY A 125 -1.08 -0.78 2.50
C GLY A 125 0.32 -1.35 2.60
N GLN A 126 0.38 -2.68 2.74
CA GLN A 126 1.64 -3.43 2.82
C GLN A 126 1.71 -4.51 1.76
N SER A 127 2.93 -4.80 1.27
CA SER A 127 3.17 -5.86 0.30
C SER A 127 2.22 -5.75 -0.91
N SER A 128 1.43 -6.76 -1.23
CA SER A 128 0.42 -6.70 -2.29
C SER A 128 -0.58 -5.56 -2.11
N GLY A 129 -0.93 -5.22 -0.86
CA GLY A 129 -1.79 -4.07 -0.55
C GLY A 129 -1.12 -2.71 -0.77
N ALA A 130 0.21 -2.64 -0.85
CA ALA A 130 0.94 -1.45 -1.27
C ALA A 130 1.09 -1.41 -2.79
N MET A 131 1.47 -2.55 -3.40
CA MET A 131 1.62 -2.66 -4.86
C MET A 131 0.35 -2.30 -5.63
N CYS A 132 -0.82 -2.62 -5.08
CA CYS A 132 -2.10 -2.42 -5.77
C CYS A 132 -2.39 -0.95 -6.14
N TRP A 133 -1.76 0.02 -5.49
CA TRP A 133 -1.93 1.44 -5.76
C TRP A 133 -1.04 1.97 -6.90
N CYS A 134 0.03 1.25 -7.23
CA CYS A 134 0.98 1.63 -8.28
C CYS A 134 0.44 1.33 -9.68
N ALA A 135 1.17 1.73 -10.73
CA ALA A 135 0.87 1.32 -12.11
C ALA A 135 1.05 -0.20 -12.27
N HIS A 136 2.16 -0.73 -11.76
CA HIS A 136 2.46 -2.15 -11.78
C HIS A 136 3.00 -2.64 -10.43
N GLY A 137 2.66 -3.88 -10.07
CA GLY A 137 3.25 -4.61 -8.95
C GLY A 137 4.03 -5.82 -9.43
N TYR A 138 5.15 -6.13 -8.78
CA TYR A 138 5.96 -7.32 -9.04
C TYR A 138 5.66 -8.38 -7.98
N ASP A 139 4.93 -9.42 -8.36
CA ASP A 139 4.34 -10.40 -7.43
C ASP A 139 4.54 -11.84 -7.92
N ASN A 140 4.69 -12.78 -6.99
CA ASN A 140 4.85 -14.22 -7.26
C ASN A 140 3.53 -14.97 -7.47
N CYS A 141 2.48 -14.26 -7.87
CA CYS A 141 1.15 -14.82 -8.13
C CYS A 141 1.01 -15.52 -9.50
N GLY A 142 2.09 -15.66 -10.25
CA GLY A 142 2.12 -16.41 -11.49
C GLY A 142 1.92 -17.91 -11.29
N ARG A 143 1.71 -18.64 -12.40
CA ARG A 143 1.68 -20.11 -12.34
C ARG A 143 2.99 -20.64 -11.76
N ASP A 144 2.88 -21.61 -10.86
CA ASP A 144 4.03 -22.23 -10.18
C ASP A 144 4.85 -21.25 -9.30
N GLY A 145 4.21 -20.16 -8.81
CA GLY A 145 4.85 -19.16 -7.96
C GLY A 145 5.87 -18.27 -8.68
N ARG A 146 5.81 -18.20 -10.01
CA ARG A 146 6.70 -17.32 -10.75
C ARG A 146 6.31 -15.87 -10.56
N PHE A 147 7.33 -15.03 -10.44
CA PHE A 147 7.16 -13.58 -10.42
C PHE A 147 6.71 -13.05 -11.78
N MET A 148 5.84 -12.07 -11.72
CA MET A 148 5.35 -11.36 -12.90
C MET A 148 4.96 -9.94 -12.55
N PHE A 149 4.96 -9.06 -13.54
CA PHE A 149 4.36 -7.74 -13.40
C PHE A 149 2.86 -7.83 -13.65
N LEU A 150 2.10 -7.15 -12.81
CA LEU A 150 0.65 -7.04 -12.90
C LEU A 150 0.25 -5.58 -13.01
N ASP A 151 -0.63 -5.28 -13.97
CA ASP A 151 -1.30 -3.97 -14.04
C ASP A 151 -2.15 -3.77 -12.79
N ALA A 152 -1.78 -2.79 -11.96
CA ALA A 152 -2.48 -2.47 -10.74
C ALA A 152 -3.49 -1.31 -10.93
N LEU A 153 -3.77 -0.49 -9.92
CA LEU A 153 -4.80 0.54 -10.02
C LEU A 153 -4.31 1.87 -10.59
N GLY A 154 -2.99 2.06 -10.68
CA GLY A 154 -2.40 3.24 -11.32
C GLY A 154 -2.69 4.56 -10.60
N PHE A 155 -2.74 4.59 -9.27
CA PHE A 155 -2.85 5.83 -8.53
C PHE A 155 -1.58 6.66 -8.64
N ILE A 156 -0.43 5.98 -8.74
CA ILE A 156 0.87 6.56 -9.02
C ILE A 156 1.57 5.80 -10.15
N PRO A 157 2.36 6.47 -11.01
CA PRO A 157 2.96 5.88 -12.20
C PRO A 157 4.30 5.20 -11.90
N TYR A 158 4.31 4.22 -11.01
CA TYR A 158 5.50 3.48 -10.63
C TYR A 158 5.28 1.97 -10.70
N VAL A 159 6.39 1.25 -10.90
CA VAL A 159 6.48 -0.18 -10.61
C VAL A 159 6.92 -0.34 -9.16
N MET A 160 6.27 -1.19 -8.39
CA MET A 160 6.65 -1.42 -7.00
C MET A 160 7.09 -2.87 -6.77
N CYS A 161 8.19 -3.04 -6.04
CA CYS A 161 8.69 -4.30 -5.49
C CYS A 161 8.83 -4.17 -3.96
N PRO A 162 7.91 -4.72 -3.17
CA PRO A 162 8.11 -4.90 -1.73
C PRO A 162 9.09 -6.05 -1.49
N HIS A 163 9.60 -6.20 -0.26
CA HIS A 163 10.59 -7.24 0.10
C HIS A 163 11.80 -7.20 -0.84
N PHE A 164 12.26 -6.01 -1.18
CA PHE A 164 13.22 -5.80 -2.27
C PHE A 164 14.55 -6.51 -2.04
N GLU A 165 14.99 -6.62 -0.77
CA GLU A 165 16.19 -7.35 -0.36
C GLU A 165 16.12 -8.85 -0.69
N ASP A 166 14.91 -9.41 -0.80
CA ASP A 166 14.69 -10.84 -1.06
C ASP A 166 14.61 -11.18 -2.56
N TRP A 167 14.49 -10.15 -3.44
CA TRP A 167 14.17 -10.33 -4.86
C TRP A 167 15.21 -9.70 -5.81
N PRO A 168 16.48 -10.16 -5.81
CA PRO A 168 17.53 -9.58 -6.66
C PRO A 168 17.22 -9.66 -8.16
N GLU A 169 16.43 -10.65 -8.61
CA GLU A 169 15.99 -10.79 -10.00
C GLU A 169 15.04 -9.67 -10.46
N PHE A 170 14.47 -8.90 -9.56
CA PHE A 170 13.67 -7.74 -9.91
C PHE A 170 14.44 -6.77 -10.79
N LEU A 171 15.72 -6.51 -10.47
CA LEU A 171 16.58 -5.57 -11.22
C LEU A 171 16.81 -5.98 -12.68
N GLU A 172 16.75 -7.27 -12.99
CA GLU A 172 16.85 -7.74 -14.38
C GLU A 172 15.49 -7.59 -15.10
N ASN A 173 14.40 -7.86 -14.38
CA ASN A 173 13.06 -7.88 -14.95
C ASN A 173 12.46 -6.49 -15.12
N VAL A 174 12.78 -5.54 -14.24
CA VAL A 174 12.23 -4.17 -14.26
C VAL A 174 12.58 -3.41 -15.54
N LYS A 175 13.71 -3.73 -16.17
CA LYS A 175 14.15 -3.16 -17.45
C LYS A 175 13.20 -3.41 -18.62
N LEU A 176 12.22 -4.28 -18.44
CA LEU A 176 11.14 -4.53 -19.41
C LEU A 176 9.94 -3.61 -19.21
N GLN A 177 9.98 -2.74 -18.21
CA GLN A 177 8.90 -1.82 -17.88
C GLN A 177 9.16 -0.42 -18.44
N GLU A 178 8.09 0.38 -18.54
CA GLU A 178 8.17 1.77 -19.04
C GLU A 178 8.17 2.81 -17.91
N TYR A 179 7.94 2.37 -16.67
CA TYR A 179 7.83 3.24 -15.50
C TYR A 179 9.08 3.18 -14.63
N ASP A 180 9.33 4.26 -13.93
CA ASP A 180 10.28 4.27 -12.82
C ASP A 180 9.86 3.24 -11.77
N ALA A 181 10.82 2.70 -11.02
CA ALA A 181 10.53 1.69 -10.04
C ALA A 181 10.88 2.13 -8.60
N ILE A 182 10.16 1.55 -7.66
CA ILE A 182 10.36 1.71 -6.23
C ILE A 182 10.59 0.31 -5.63
N GLY A 183 11.72 0.12 -4.97
CA GLY A 183 12.01 -1.03 -4.14
C GLY A 183 11.91 -0.64 -2.67
N ILE A 184 11.29 -1.48 -1.85
CA ILE A 184 11.16 -1.23 -0.41
C ILE A 184 11.51 -2.51 0.33
N ASP A 185 12.57 -2.43 1.17
CA ASP A 185 12.95 -3.54 2.04
C ASP A 185 11.91 -3.74 3.16
N ASN A 186 11.93 -4.90 3.82
CA ASN A 186 11.09 -5.17 4.97
C ASN A 186 11.28 -4.09 6.05
N ASP A 187 10.28 -3.90 6.89
CA ASP A 187 10.28 -2.94 8.01
C ASP A 187 10.37 -1.46 7.61
N ILE A 188 10.18 -1.16 6.32
CA ILE A 188 10.22 0.19 5.77
C ILE A 188 8.87 0.52 5.12
N ALA A 189 8.47 1.78 5.17
CA ALA A 189 7.40 2.32 4.36
C ALA A 189 7.78 3.67 3.75
N LEU A 190 7.26 3.91 2.55
CA LEU A 190 7.41 5.16 1.82
C LEU A 190 6.10 5.95 1.89
N VAL A 191 6.16 7.15 2.45
CA VAL A 191 5.06 8.11 2.47
C VAL A 191 5.20 9.04 1.28
N LEU A 192 4.13 9.18 0.51
CA LEU A 192 4.05 10.06 -0.65
C LEU A 192 2.93 11.08 -0.44
N THR A 193 3.27 12.37 -0.51
CA THR A 193 2.32 13.47 -0.43
C THR A 193 2.65 14.48 -1.53
N ASP A 194 1.67 14.95 -2.29
CA ASP A 194 1.74 15.98 -3.36
C ASP A 194 3.15 16.51 -3.72
N GLY A 195 4.05 15.62 -4.19
CA GLY A 195 5.40 15.98 -4.66
C GLY A 195 6.52 15.80 -3.65
N GLU A 196 6.21 15.42 -2.41
CA GLU A 196 7.21 15.11 -1.38
C GLU A 196 7.14 13.65 -0.96
N TYR A 197 8.25 13.13 -0.44
CA TYR A 197 8.29 11.81 0.17
C TYR A 197 8.99 11.84 1.53
N ALA A 198 8.61 10.88 2.37
CA ALA A 198 9.33 10.54 3.59
C ALA A 198 9.45 9.01 3.70
N VAL A 199 10.50 8.56 4.35
CA VAL A 199 10.69 7.13 4.66
C VAL A 199 10.43 6.93 6.14
N LEU A 200 9.59 5.95 6.45
CA LEU A 200 9.34 5.47 7.81
C LEU A 200 10.09 4.15 7.99
N ASP A 201 10.76 4.03 9.12
CA ASP A 201 11.59 2.89 9.50
C ASP A 201 11.22 2.47 10.93
N ASN A 202 10.93 1.20 11.14
CA ASN A 202 10.67 0.69 12.49
C ASN A 202 11.94 0.43 13.31
N GLY A 203 13.11 0.57 12.69
CA GLY A 203 14.42 0.47 13.37
C GLY A 203 14.87 -0.96 13.66
N LEU A 204 14.16 -1.99 13.18
CA LEU A 204 14.51 -3.38 13.44
C LEU A 204 15.76 -3.84 12.68
N ASN A 205 15.98 -3.33 11.47
CA ASN A 205 17.16 -3.66 10.69
C ASN A 205 17.80 -2.41 10.05
N PRO A 206 18.93 -1.93 10.57
CA PRO A 206 19.57 -0.69 10.09
C PRO A 206 20.15 -0.81 8.67
N ARG A 207 20.08 -1.96 8.01
CA ARG A 207 20.50 -2.16 6.62
C ARG A 207 19.34 -2.02 5.65
N HIS A 208 18.09 -2.11 6.13
CA HIS A 208 16.91 -1.95 5.31
C HIS A 208 16.76 -0.49 4.85
N SER A 209 16.26 -0.31 3.64
CA SER A 209 16.10 1.00 3.02
C SER A 209 14.93 1.00 2.02
N ALA A 210 14.70 2.16 1.42
CA ALA A 210 13.86 2.31 0.25
C ALA A 210 14.70 2.81 -0.92
N TYR A 211 14.35 2.38 -2.13
CA TYR A 211 15.13 2.60 -3.33
C TYR A 211 14.25 3.16 -4.45
N TYR A 212 14.83 4.06 -5.22
CA TYR A 212 14.24 4.59 -6.44
C TYR A 212 15.09 4.24 -7.63
N MET A 213 14.48 3.82 -8.71
CA MET A 213 15.14 3.36 -9.93
C MET A 213 14.48 4.05 -11.13
N PRO A 214 15.05 5.19 -11.60
CA PRO A 214 14.52 5.90 -12.76
C PRO A 214 14.78 5.13 -14.06
N ALA A 215 13.75 4.97 -14.87
CA ALA A 215 13.85 4.32 -16.18
C ALA A 215 14.80 5.06 -17.13
N GLU A 216 14.83 6.40 -17.07
CA GLU A 216 15.74 7.24 -17.85
C GLU A 216 17.22 7.07 -17.50
N GLU A 217 17.54 6.46 -16.35
CA GLU A 217 18.88 6.13 -15.88
C GLU A 217 19.19 4.62 -15.97
N ASP A 218 18.51 3.90 -16.85
CA ASP A 218 18.63 2.43 -17.00
C ASP A 218 18.38 1.68 -15.70
N TRP A 219 17.43 2.17 -14.91
CA TRP A 219 17.04 1.67 -13.57
C TRP A 219 18.23 1.58 -12.59
N ALA A 220 19.12 2.56 -12.62
CA ALA A 220 20.15 2.70 -11.59
C ALA A 220 19.50 2.77 -10.19
N VAL A 221 20.05 2.01 -9.25
CA VAL A 221 19.47 1.90 -7.89
C VAL A 221 19.99 3.03 -7.01
N HIS A 222 19.09 3.92 -6.57
CA HIS A 222 19.37 5.00 -5.63
C HIS A 222 18.75 4.71 -4.28
N ASP A 223 19.58 4.62 -3.24
CA ASP A 223 19.13 4.53 -1.85
C ASP A 223 18.59 5.89 -1.41
N ILE A 224 17.28 6.05 -1.41
CA ILE A 224 16.64 7.35 -1.17
C ILE A 224 16.68 7.81 0.29
N VAL A 225 17.01 6.91 1.21
CA VAL A 225 17.27 7.27 2.61
C VAL A 225 18.63 7.91 2.76
N LYS A 226 19.68 7.30 2.17
CA LYS A 226 21.06 7.74 2.30
C LYS A 226 21.39 8.91 1.37
N GLU A 227 20.87 8.88 0.15
CA GLU A 227 21.26 9.83 -0.92
C GLU A 227 20.31 11.03 -1.01
N ARG A 228 19.13 10.99 -0.37
CA ARG A 228 18.05 11.98 -0.50
C ARG A 228 17.75 12.30 -1.98
N TYR A 229 17.67 11.27 -2.79
CA TYR A 229 17.45 11.37 -4.23
C TYR A 229 16.10 12.07 -4.51
N PRO A 230 16.03 13.06 -5.40
CA PRO A 230 14.80 13.78 -5.69
C PRO A 230 13.86 12.92 -6.53
N ILE A 231 12.91 12.27 -5.89
CA ILE A 231 11.86 11.54 -6.61
C ILE A 231 10.93 12.57 -7.26
N ARG A 232 10.82 12.52 -8.58
CA ARG A 232 9.89 13.36 -9.33
C ARG A 232 8.53 12.66 -9.41
N PHE A 233 7.63 12.95 -8.47
CA PHE A 233 6.26 12.46 -8.59
C PHE A 233 5.60 13.07 -9.81
N ARG A 234 5.46 12.26 -10.88
CA ARG A 234 4.59 12.59 -12.01
C ARG A 234 3.16 12.30 -11.55
N GLN A 235 2.31 13.35 -11.57
CA GLN A 235 0.85 13.23 -11.39
C GLN A 235 0.21 12.66 -12.64
#